data_0a128c8b06a5c8c47a06abdba283d71a
#
_entry.id   0a128c8b06a5c8c47a06abdba283d71a
#
_cell.length_a   1.000
_cell.length_b   1.000
_cell.length_c   1.000
_cell.angle_alpha   90.00
_cell.angle_beta   90.00
_cell.angle_gamma   90.00
#
_symmetry.space_group_name_H-M   'P 1'
#
loop_
_entity.id
_entity.type
_entity.pdbx_description
1 polymer ?
#
loop_
_entity_poly.entity_id
_entity_poly.type
_entity_poly.pdbx_seq_one_letter_code
_entity_poly.pdbx_strand_id
1 'polypeptide(L)'
;MAVRPVYIPKNSAPFYDIVNIEFKWNGGFAVSQKQKNIKAIHDGFKLIYPEANPLEISSKSLIQTGVELSAFNLMKYVPELKKSFPIENVYQAGKVFENGCQYTDLMLVSPKDAKRDERLKNSGKLTMFRFSGQNFPLVPESLFYNYIYINAIIENEKLAKKILDFNGFTDTEFNPQKSISTQAESAAI
;
A
#
# COMPACT_ATOMS: atom_id res chain seq x y z
N MET A 1 19.95 -13.94 0.49
CA MET A 1 19.44 -12.95 1.45
C MET A 1 18.51 -11.99 0.75
N ALA A 2 17.54 -11.41 1.44
CA ALA A 2 16.68 -10.34 0.94
C ALA A 2 16.72 -9.18 1.93
N VAL A 3 16.46 -7.96 1.43
CA VAL A 3 16.37 -6.75 2.26
C VAL A 3 14.98 -6.15 2.06
N ARG A 4 14.33 -5.75 3.16
CA ARG A 4 13.04 -5.05 3.11
C ARG A 4 13.03 -3.87 4.07
N PRO A 5 12.42 -2.75 3.66
CA PRO A 5 12.26 -1.59 4.52
C PRO A 5 11.20 -1.84 5.60
N VAL A 6 11.46 -1.29 6.78
CA VAL A 6 10.47 -1.02 7.83
C VAL A 6 10.34 0.48 7.92
N TYR A 7 9.12 0.98 7.80
CA TYR A 7 8.82 2.42 7.91
C TYR A 7 8.40 2.74 9.34
N ILE A 8 9.10 3.68 9.96
CA ILE A 8 8.92 4.08 11.36
C ILE A 8 8.29 5.47 11.36
N PRO A 9 7.07 5.67 11.90
CA PRO A 9 6.42 6.97 11.95
C PRO A 9 7.23 7.98 12.76
N LYS A 10 7.20 9.25 12.33
CA LYS A 10 7.76 10.38 13.09
C LYS A 10 6.94 11.66 12.89
N ASN A 11 7.09 12.61 13.84
CA ASN A 11 6.28 13.83 13.88
C ASN A 11 6.78 14.98 13.00
N SER A 12 7.80 14.75 12.16
CA SER A 12 8.36 15.77 11.26
C SER A 12 8.62 15.20 9.88
N ALA A 13 8.52 16.05 8.85
CA ALA A 13 8.79 15.63 7.48
C ALA A 13 10.17 14.93 7.36
N PRO A 14 10.25 13.86 6.59
CA PRO A 14 9.25 13.27 5.68
C PRO A 14 8.19 12.40 6.37
N PHE A 15 7.97 12.51 7.68
CA PHE A 15 6.98 11.82 8.53
C PHE A 15 7.27 10.35 8.80
N TYR A 16 8.32 9.78 8.26
CA TYR A 16 8.83 8.46 8.59
C TYR A 16 10.35 8.37 8.44
N ASP A 17 10.94 7.40 9.11
CA ASP A 17 12.30 6.92 8.88
C ASP A 17 12.26 5.51 8.31
N ILE A 18 13.35 5.07 7.68
CA ILE A 18 13.46 3.74 7.07
C ILE A 18 14.59 2.98 7.72
N VAL A 19 14.28 1.76 8.18
CA VAL A 19 15.28 0.78 8.61
C VAL A 19 15.19 -0.43 7.69
N ASN A 20 16.30 -0.78 7.04
CA ASN A 20 16.36 -1.93 6.17
C ASN A 20 16.73 -3.18 6.95
N ILE A 21 15.88 -4.21 6.88
CA ILE A 21 16.10 -5.49 7.54
C ILE A 21 16.55 -6.52 6.52
N GLU A 22 17.73 -7.10 6.76
CA GLU A 22 18.25 -8.22 6.00
C GLU A 22 17.79 -9.54 6.62
N PHE A 23 17.27 -10.45 5.79
CA PHE A 23 16.76 -11.76 6.26
C PHE A 23 16.87 -12.82 5.17
N LYS A 24 16.78 -14.09 5.58
CA LYS A 24 16.71 -15.22 4.67
C LYS A 24 15.32 -15.31 4.04
N TRP A 25 15.23 -15.15 2.73
CA TRP A 25 13.98 -15.26 1.99
C TRP A 25 13.49 -16.72 1.94
N ASN A 26 12.25 -16.93 2.36
CA ASN A 26 11.55 -18.20 2.20
C ASN A 26 10.75 -18.16 0.90
N GLY A 27 11.23 -18.89 -0.12
CA GLY A 27 10.59 -18.96 -1.43
C GLY A 27 9.23 -19.69 -1.40
N GLY A 28 8.43 -19.49 -2.46
CA GLY A 28 7.14 -20.15 -2.65
C GLY A 28 5.94 -19.22 -2.55
N PHE A 29 4.80 -19.70 -3.09
CA PHE A 29 3.55 -18.93 -3.16
C PHE A 29 2.60 -19.17 -1.99
N ALA A 30 2.85 -20.19 -1.17
CA ALA A 30 2.00 -20.54 -0.04
C ALA A 30 1.97 -19.39 0.99
N VAL A 31 0.80 -19.16 1.58
CA VAL A 31 0.60 -18.14 2.62
C VAL A 31 1.58 -18.34 3.78
N SER A 32 1.83 -19.59 4.18
CA SER A 32 2.76 -19.91 5.26
C SER A 32 4.20 -19.46 4.95
N GLN A 33 4.66 -19.50 3.70
CA GLN A 33 5.99 -18.98 3.33
C GLN A 33 6.03 -17.46 3.41
N LYS A 34 4.95 -16.78 3.00
CA LYS A 34 4.82 -15.33 3.15
C LYS A 34 4.87 -14.93 4.61
N GLN A 35 4.12 -15.63 5.46
CA GLN A 35 4.11 -15.37 6.91
C GLN A 35 5.45 -15.63 7.60
N LYS A 36 6.23 -16.62 7.14
CA LYS A 36 7.62 -16.81 7.60
C LYS A 36 8.50 -15.61 7.27
N ASN A 37 8.35 -15.02 6.07
CA ASN A 37 9.09 -13.81 5.69
C ASN A 37 8.68 -12.61 6.54
N ILE A 38 7.38 -12.41 6.75
CA ILE A 38 6.86 -11.36 7.64
C ILE A 38 7.48 -11.49 9.03
N LYS A 39 7.42 -12.70 9.61
CA LYS A 39 8.01 -12.97 10.93
C LYS A 39 9.50 -12.67 10.96
N ALA A 40 10.25 -13.08 9.94
CA ALA A 40 11.69 -12.84 9.88
C ALA A 40 12.06 -11.36 9.86
N ILE A 41 11.28 -10.54 9.12
CA ILE A 41 11.47 -9.08 9.11
C ILE A 41 11.14 -8.49 10.48
N HIS A 42 10.00 -8.87 11.07
CA HIS A 42 9.57 -8.37 12.37
C HIS A 42 10.54 -8.75 13.50
N ASP A 43 11.02 -10.00 13.50
CA ASP A 43 12.03 -10.45 14.46
C ASP A 43 13.35 -9.66 14.29
N GLY A 44 13.82 -9.47 13.05
CA GLY A 44 15.01 -8.67 12.77
C GLY A 44 14.86 -7.21 13.19
N PHE A 45 13.69 -6.62 13.00
CA PHE A 45 13.39 -5.26 13.44
C PHE A 45 13.40 -5.14 14.97
N LYS A 46 12.81 -6.11 15.68
CA LYS A 46 12.81 -6.15 17.16
C LYS A 46 14.18 -6.36 17.77
N LEU A 47 15.15 -6.94 17.05
CA LEU A 47 16.53 -7.01 17.52
C LEU A 47 17.19 -5.62 17.59
N ILE A 48 16.76 -4.69 16.72
CA ILE A 48 17.25 -3.30 16.71
C ILE A 48 16.44 -2.42 17.67
N TYR A 49 15.12 -2.65 17.70
CA TYR A 49 14.16 -1.90 18.52
C TYR A 49 13.34 -2.88 19.37
N PRO A 50 13.81 -3.27 20.58
CA PRO A 50 13.16 -4.30 21.41
C PRO A 50 11.68 -4.01 21.75
N GLU A 51 11.33 -2.73 21.93
CA GLU A 51 9.98 -2.27 22.26
C GLU A 51 9.09 -2.06 21.03
N ALA A 52 9.57 -2.44 19.82
CA ALA A 52 8.82 -2.23 18.60
C ALA A 52 7.59 -3.15 18.53
N ASN A 53 6.48 -2.60 18.05
CA ASN A 53 5.26 -3.30 17.69
C ASN A 53 5.01 -3.18 16.18
N PRO A 54 5.69 -3.96 15.34
CA PRO A 54 5.57 -3.86 13.89
C PRO A 54 4.26 -4.47 13.37
N LEU A 55 3.73 -3.85 12.30
CA LEU A 55 2.56 -4.31 11.56
C LEU A 55 2.92 -4.58 10.10
N GLU A 56 2.69 -5.79 9.64
CA GLU A 56 2.66 -6.08 8.21
C GLU A 56 1.36 -5.62 7.59
N ILE A 57 1.44 -4.82 6.51
CA ILE A 57 0.28 -4.35 5.77
C ILE A 57 0.15 -5.14 4.48
N SER A 58 -0.53 -6.26 4.55
CA SER A 58 -0.84 -7.09 3.40
C SER A 58 -1.99 -8.05 3.71
N SER A 59 -2.58 -8.62 2.65
CA SER A 59 -3.59 -9.68 2.80
C SER A 59 -3.04 -10.97 3.44
N LYS A 60 -1.75 -11.04 3.76
CA LYS A 60 -1.07 -12.18 4.40
C LYS A 60 -0.61 -11.85 5.82
N SER A 61 -0.91 -10.64 6.31
CA SER A 61 -0.60 -10.23 7.68
C SER A 61 -1.11 -11.24 8.70
N LEU A 62 -0.34 -11.45 9.77
CA LEU A 62 -0.73 -12.26 10.92
C LEU A 62 -1.71 -11.53 11.85
N ILE A 63 -1.83 -10.21 11.68
CA ILE A 63 -2.67 -9.34 12.49
C ILE A 63 -3.81 -8.84 11.62
N GLN A 64 -5.06 -8.99 12.10
CA GLN A 64 -6.26 -8.62 11.33
C GLN A 64 -6.24 -7.16 10.86
N THR A 65 -5.74 -6.24 11.70
CA THR A 65 -5.59 -4.81 11.32
C THR A 65 -4.73 -4.64 10.07
N GLY A 66 -3.63 -5.39 9.92
CA GLY A 66 -2.80 -5.33 8.72
C GLY A 66 -3.47 -5.91 7.48
N VAL A 67 -4.35 -6.91 7.65
CA VAL A 67 -5.20 -7.42 6.55
C VAL A 67 -6.22 -6.37 6.13
N GLU A 68 -6.91 -5.72 7.08
CA GLU A 68 -7.90 -4.66 6.84
C GLU A 68 -7.28 -3.44 6.15
N LEU A 69 -6.03 -3.11 6.49
CA LEU A 69 -5.27 -2.00 5.89
C LEU A 69 -4.66 -2.33 4.52
N SER A 70 -4.68 -3.60 4.07
CA SER A 70 -4.14 -3.93 2.75
C SER A 70 -4.90 -3.23 1.62
N ALA A 71 -4.23 -2.83 0.55
CA ALA A 71 -4.85 -2.13 -0.58
C ALA A 71 -6.01 -2.90 -1.23
N PHE A 72 -6.08 -4.22 -1.00
CA PHE A 72 -7.16 -5.06 -1.50
C PHE A 72 -8.41 -5.03 -0.59
N ASN A 73 -8.27 -4.56 0.65
CA ASN A 73 -9.34 -4.58 1.66
C ASN A 73 -9.69 -3.20 2.19
N LEU A 74 -8.72 -2.27 2.26
CA LEU A 74 -8.96 -0.90 2.69
C LEU A 74 -9.86 -0.19 1.66
N MET A 75 -10.98 0.34 2.14
CA MET A 75 -12.03 0.92 1.31
C MET A 75 -11.94 2.45 1.30
N LYS A 76 -11.89 3.03 0.11
CA LYS A 76 -11.94 4.47 -0.15
C LYS A 76 -13.32 4.86 -0.68
N TYR A 77 -13.95 5.85 -0.07
CA TYR A 77 -15.21 6.40 -0.56
C TYR A 77 -15.00 7.22 -1.84
N VAL A 78 -15.84 6.98 -2.84
CA VAL A 78 -15.85 7.68 -4.15
C VAL A 78 -17.17 8.45 -4.25
N PRO A 79 -17.15 9.79 -4.07
CA PRO A 79 -18.36 10.60 -3.98
C PRO A 79 -19.28 10.50 -5.20
N GLU A 80 -18.71 10.48 -6.41
CA GLU A 80 -19.45 10.43 -7.67
C GLU A 80 -20.27 9.15 -7.83
N LEU A 81 -19.77 8.05 -7.25
CA LEU A 81 -20.43 6.74 -7.29
C LEU A 81 -21.21 6.45 -6.00
N LYS A 82 -21.13 7.35 -4.99
CA LYS A 82 -21.75 7.20 -3.66
C LYS A 82 -21.46 5.83 -3.03
N LYS A 83 -20.25 5.31 -3.25
CA LYS A 83 -19.85 3.95 -2.84
C LYS A 83 -18.36 3.92 -2.53
N SER A 84 -17.97 2.96 -1.67
CA SER A 84 -16.56 2.70 -1.35
C SER A 84 -16.01 1.54 -2.19
N PHE A 85 -14.75 1.66 -2.57
CA PHE A 85 -14.02 0.67 -3.37
C PHE A 85 -12.64 0.41 -2.76
N PRO A 86 -12.06 -0.79 -2.96
CA PRO A 86 -10.69 -1.07 -2.51
C PRO A 86 -9.68 -0.07 -3.09
N ILE A 87 -8.67 0.28 -2.31
CA ILE A 87 -7.59 1.19 -2.73
C ILE A 87 -6.97 0.75 -4.05
N GLU A 88 -6.72 -0.54 -4.24
CA GLU A 88 -6.16 -1.06 -5.48
C GLU A 88 -7.02 -0.68 -6.71
N ASN A 89 -8.34 -0.83 -6.59
CA ASN A 89 -9.27 -0.46 -7.67
C ASN A 89 -9.23 1.04 -7.96
N VAL A 90 -9.30 1.88 -6.91
CA VAL A 90 -9.23 3.34 -7.03
C VAL A 90 -7.92 3.78 -7.67
N TYR A 91 -6.80 3.19 -7.26
CA TYR A 91 -5.49 3.48 -7.81
C TYR A 91 -5.38 3.13 -9.29
N GLN A 92 -5.83 1.94 -9.69
CA GLN A 92 -5.77 1.51 -11.08
C GLN A 92 -6.74 2.32 -11.97
N ALA A 93 -7.95 2.59 -11.48
CA ALA A 93 -8.94 3.39 -12.18
C ALA A 93 -8.58 4.88 -12.28
N GLY A 94 -7.70 5.36 -11.39
CA GLY A 94 -7.21 6.74 -11.40
C GLY A 94 -6.18 7.04 -12.49
N LYS A 95 -5.57 6.02 -13.11
CA LYS A 95 -4.53 6.19 -14.13
C LYS A 95 -5.08 6.83 -15.41
N VAL A 96 -4.39 7.87 -15.90
CA VAL A 96 -4.68 8.54 -17.19
C VAL A 96 -3.46 8.40 -18.09
N PHE A 97 -3.67 7.90 -19.28
CA PHE A 97 -2.61 7.62 -20.24
C PHE A 97 -2.49 8.69 -21.31
N GLU A 98 -1.39 8.71 -22.07
CA GLU A 98 -1.10 9.73 -23.11
C GLU A 98 -2.15 9.80 -24.22
N ASN A 99 -2.86 8.72 -24.48
CA ASN A 99 -4.00 8.67 -25.42
C ASN A 99 -5.30 9.24 -24.82
N GLY A 100 -5.26 9.77 -23.58
CA GLY A 100 -6.41 10.29 -22.85
C GLY A 100 -7.27 9.24 -22.17
N CYS A 101 -6.99 7.95 -22.33
CA CYS A 101 -7.77 6.89 -21.71
C CYS A 101 -7.63 6.88 -20.19
N GLN A 102 -8.76 6.65 -19.51
CA GLN A 102 -8.89 6.36 -18.09
C GLN A 102 -9.90 5.23 -17.91
N TYR A 103 -9.54 4.17 -17.25
CA TYR A 103 -10.38 2.95 -17.13
C TYR A 103 -11.13 2.93 -15.79
N THR A 104 -12.16 3.78 -15.67
CA THR A 104 -12.95 3.91 -14.43
C THR A 104 -13.77 2.66 -14.12
N ASP A 105 -14.05 1.82 -15.11
CA ASP A 105 -14.70 0.51 -14.95
C ASP A 105 -13.90 -0.46 -14.07
N LEU A 106 -12.59 -0.24 -13.90
CA LEU A 106 -11.74 -1.01 -12.99
C LEU A 106 -12.16 -0.88 -11.51
N MET A 107 -12.96 0.10 -11.16
CA MET A 107 -13.57 0.18 -9.82
C MET A 107 -14.57 -0.96 -9.56
N LEU A 108 -15.16 -1.53 -10.60
CA LEU A 108 -16.27 -2.50 -10.51
C LEU A 108 -15.84 -3.97 -10.58
N VAL A 109 -14.56 -4.23 -10.82
CA VAL A 109 -14.00 -5.59 -10.89
C VAL A 109 -13.31 -5.98 -9.59
N SER A 110 -12.82 -7.23 -9.47
CA SER A 110 -12.03 -7.61 -8.30
C SER A 110 -10.71 -6.81 -8.24
N PRO A 111 -10.14 -6.53 -7.05
CA PRO A 111 -8.84 -5.84 -6.94
C PRO A 111 -7.71 -6.54 -7.71
N LYS A 112 -7.77 -7.87 -7.76
CA LYS A 112 -6.81 -8.68 -8.49
C LYS A 112 -6.93 -8.49 -10.01
N ASP A 113 -8.16 -8.41 -10.52
CA ASP A 113 -8.41 -8.19 -11.94
C ASP A 113 -8.07 -6.76 -12.33
N ALA A 114 -8.44 -5.75 -11.51
CA ALA A 114 -8.03 -4.37 -11.71
C ALA A 114 -6.51 -4.22 -11.85
N LYS A 115 -5.74 -4.87 -10.95
CA LYS A 115 -4.27 -4.85 -10.98
C LYS A 115 -3.65 -5.48 -12.23
N ARG A 116 -4.33 -6.46 -12.83
CA ARG A 116 -3.82 -7.29 -13.94
C ARG A 116 -4.39 -6.92 -15.29
N ASP A 117 -5.24 -5.90 -15.34
CA ASP A 117 -5.88 -5.50 -16.59
C ASP A 117 -4.80 -5.13 -17.63
N GLU A 118 -4.86 -5.81 -18.79
CA GLU A 118 -3.85 -5.66 -19.84
C GLU A 118 -3.89 -4.27 -20.48
N ARG A 119 -5.04 -3.57 -20.43
CA ARG A 119 -5.16 -2.19 -20.91
C ARG A 119 -4.18 -1.24 -20.20
N LEU A 120 -3.88 -1.48 -18.92
CA LEU A 120 -2.92 -0.68 -18.16
C LEU A 120 -1.48 -0.75 -18.70
N LYS A 121 -1.16 -1.83 -19.43
CA LYS A 121 0.17 -2.02 -20.05
C LYS A 121 0.21 -1.55 -21.50
N ASN A 122 -0.93 -1.56 -22.18
CA ASN A 122 -1.03 -1.37 -23.62
C ASN A 122 -1.54 0.03 -24.02
N SER A 123 -1.81 0.92 -23.04
CA SER A 123 -2.36 2.27 -23.28
C SER A 123 -1.30 3.36 -23.45
N GLY A 124 -0.04 2.99 -23.57
CA GLY A 124 1.05 3.94 -23.71
C GLY A 124 1.53 4.50 -22.35
N LYS A 125 2.13 5.67 -22.37
CA LYS A 125 2.74 6.28 -21.19
C LYS A 125 1.68 6.82 -20.22
N LEU A 126 1.85 6.53 -18.93
CA LEU A 126 1.08 7.17 -17.85
C LEU A 126 1.46 8.65 -17.80
N THR A 127 0.46 9.54 -17.77
CA THR A 127 0.68 11.00 -17.78
C THR A 127 0.28 11.68 -16.47
N MET A 128 -0.75 11.16 -15.80
CA MET A 128 -1.24 11.68 -14.52
C MET A 128 -2.16 10.65 -13.85
N PHE A 129 -2.61 10.99 -12.66
CA PHE A 129 -3.77 10.34 -12.05
C PHE A 129 -4.94 11.34 -12.00
N ARG A 130 -6.18 10.81 -12.03
CA ARG A 130 -7.40 11.60 -11.85
C ARG A 130 -8.35 10.88 -10.91
N PHE A 131 -8.85 11.61 -9.93
CA PHE A 131 -9.79 11.10 -8.94
C PHE A 131 -10.69 12.22 -8.44
N SER A 132 -12.00 12.00 -8.39
CA SER A 132 -13.00 12.97 -7.91
C SER A 132 -12.86 14.35 -8.57
N GLY A 133 -12.71 14.38 -9.89
CA GLY A 133 -12.55 15.62 -10.66
C GLY A 133 -11.21 16.34 -10.50
N GLN A 134 -10.31 15.81 -9.66
CA GLN A 134 -8.97 16.38 -9.44
C GLN A 134 -7.90 15.62 -10.22
N ASN A 135 -6.93 16.35 -10.75
CA ASN A 135 -5.76 15.78 -11.41
C ASN A 135 -4.56 15.77 -10.45
N PHE A 136 -3.84 14.68 -10.42
CA PHE A 136 -2.63 14.50 -9.61
C PHE A 136 -1.44 14.27 -10.54
N PRO A 137 -0.34 15.02 -10.36
CA PRO A 137 0.88 14.83 -11.14
C PRO A 137 1.56 13.51 -10.77
N LEU A 138 2.48 13.07 -11.64
CA LEU A 138 3.32 11.88 -11.37
C LEU A 138 4.49 12.17 -10.42
N VAL A 139 4.75 13.43 -10.12
CA VAL A 139 5.83 13.85 -9.21
C VAL A 139 5.23 14.74 -8.11
N PRO A 140 5.44 14.41 -6.82
CA PRO A 140 6.12 13.21 -6.28
C PRO A 140 5.41 11.90 -6.65
N GLU A 141 6.19 10.84 -6.90
CA GLU A 141 5.67 9.58 -7.47
C GLU A 141 4.66 8.86 -6.57
N SER A 142 4.78 9.01 -5.24
CA SER A 142 3.85 8.40 -4.27
C SER A 142 2.63 9.29 -3.95
N LEU A 143 2.56 10.53 -4.46
CA LEU A 143 1.57 11.53 -4.06
C LEU A 143 0.13 11.02 -4.15
N PHE A 144 -0.27 10.50 -5.31
CA PHE A 144 -1.64 10.04 -5.49
C PHE A 144 -1.96 8.82 -4.63
N TYR A 145 -1.02 7.86 -4.53
CA TYR A 145 -1.20 6.67 -3.70
C TYR A 145 -1.35 7.04 -2.22
N ASN A 146 -0.45 7.86 -1.70
CA ASN A 146 -0.52 8.34 -0.31
C ASN A 146 -1.82 9.10 -0.05
N TYR A 147 -2.23 9.98 -0.98
CA TYR A 147 -3.48 10.73 -0.85
C TYR A 147 -4.70 9.82 -0.68
N ILE A 148 -4.92 8.86 -1.58
CA ILE A 148 -6.09 7.99 -1.49
C ILE A 148 -6.02 7.04 -0.30
N TYR A 149 -4.82 6.56 0.06
CA TYR A 149 -4.61 5.60 1.14
C TYR A 149 -4.83 6.25 2.52
N ILE A 150 -4.19 7.38 2.78
CA ILE A 150 -4.31 8.10 4.06
C ILE A 150 -5.76 8.55 4.28
N ASN A 151 -6.40 9.13 3.24
CA ASN A 151 -7.81 9.52 3.33
C ASN A 151 -8.72 8.32 3.62
N ALA A 152 -8.45 7.14 3.05
CA ALA A 152 -9.23 5.94 3.34
C ALA A 152 -9.07 5.47 4.80
N ILE A 153 -7.89 5.62 5.39
CA ILE A 153 -7.71 5.36 6.84
C ILE A 153 -8.51 6.36 7.67
N ILE A 154 -8.42 7.65 7.36
CA ILE A 154 -9.13 8.72 8.09
C ILE A 154 -10.65 8.54 8.01
N GLU A 155 -11.17 8.13 6.86
CA GLU A 155 -12.59 7.82 6.66
C GLU A 155 -13.08 6.61 7.49
N ASN A 156 -12.16 5.77 7.97
CA ASN A 156 -12.44 4.63 8.83
C ASN A 156 -11.88 4.86 10.24
N GLU A 157 -12.62 5.61 11.06
CA GLU A 157 -12.19 5.97 12.42
C GLU A 157 -11.70 4.77 13.27
N LYS A 158 -12.32 3.61 13.09
CA LYS A 158 -11.94 2.40 13.84
C LYS A 158 -10.53 1.93 13.44
N LEU A 159 -10.21 1.94 12.15
CA LEU A 159 -8.86 1.60 11.66
C LEU A 159 -7.86 2.70 11.99
N ALA A 160 -8.25 3.97 11.86
CA ALA A 160 -7.41 5.11 12.22
C ALA A 160 -6.96 5.07 13.70
N LYS A 161 -7.82 4.59 14.60
CA LYS A 161 -7.45 4.39 16.01
C LYS A 161 -6.55 3.18 16.20
N LYS A 162 -6.84 2.06 15.54
CA LYS A 162 -6.07 0.82 15.68
C LYS A 162 -4.64 0.93 15.13
N ILE A 163 -4.43 1.72 14.08
CA ILE A 163 -3.09 1.85 13.47
C ILE A 163 -2.10 2.52 14.43
N LEU A 164 -2.57 3.38 15.34
CA LEU A 164 -1.75 4.07 16.33
C LEU A 164 -1.13 3.15 17.38
N ASP A 165 -1.59 1.91 17.49
CA ASP A 165 -0.99 0.91 18.38
C ASP A 165 0.34 0.37 17.83
N PHE A 166 0.72 0.71 16.59
CA PHE A 166 1.90 0.20 15.91
C PHE A 166 2.91 1.31 15.63
N ASN A 167 4.20 0.94 15.66
CA ASN A 167 5.32 1.89 15.49
C ASN A 167 6.36 1.44 14.45
N GLY A 168 6.01 0.50 13.60
CA GLY A 168 6.82 0.07 12.46
C GLY A 168 5.93 -0.64 11.43
N PHE A 169 6.02 -0.24 10.17
CA PHE A 169 5.15 -0.77 9.13
C PHE A 169 5.96 -1.47 8.04
N THR A 170 5.50 -2.65 7.62
CA THR A 170 6.14 -3.47 6.60
C THR A 170 5.16 -3.83 5.48
N ASP A 171 5.70 -4.00 4.29
CA ASP A 171 5.04 -4.64 3.15
C ASP A 171 6.04 -5.62 2.53
N THR A 172 6.00 -6.86 2.99
CA THR A 172 6.98 -7.90 2.65
C THR A 172 7.04 -8.18 1.15
N GLU A 173 5.92 -8.06 0.44
CA GLU A 173 5.85 -8.28 -1.01
C GLU A 173 6.30 -7.07 -1.83
N PHE A 174 6.41 -5.90 -1.21
CA PHE A 174 6.97 -4.72 -1.86
C PHE A 174 8.44 -4.94 -2.21
N ASN A 175 8.78 -4.68 -3.47
CA ASN A 175 10.16 -4.67 -3.93
C ASN A 175 10.51 -3.26 -4.43
N PRO A 176 11.37 -2.51 -3.73
CA PRO A 176 11.74 -1.14 -4.08
C PRO A 176 12.43 -1.02 -5.45
N GLN A 177 12.96 -2.13 -6.00
CA GLN A 177 13.52 -2.16 -7.35
C GLN A 177 12.46 -2.24 -8.46
N LYS A 178 11.19 -2.53 -8.11
CA LYS A 178 10.10 -2.78 -9.07
C LYS A 178 8.88 -1.90 -8.85
N SER A 179 8.76 -1.28 -7.70
CA SER A 179 7.59 -0.48 -7.31
C SER A 179 8.03 0.74 -6.53
N ILE A 180 7.29 1.83 -6.65
CA ILE A 180 7.58 3.12 -6.05
C ILE A 180 6.78 3.31 -4.76
N SER A 181 5.47 3.06 -4.82
CA SER A 181 4.57 3.26 -3.69
C SER A 181 4.33 1.97 -2.93
N THR A 182 4.27 2.06 -1.62
CA THR A 182 3.97 0.94 -0.72
C THR A 182 2.95 1.34 0.34
N GLN A 183 2.09 0.39 0.68
CA GLN A 183 1.09 0.54 1.74
C GLN A 183 1.75 0.86 3.09
N ALA A 184 2.91 0.27 3.35
CA ALA A 184 3.64 0.46 4.60
C ALA A 184 4.16 1.90 4.76
N GLU A 185 4.64 2.54 3.68
CA GLU A 185 5.02 3.95 3.68
C GLU A 185 3.82 4.83 3.98
N SER A 186 2.72 4.64 3.23
CA SER A 186 1.50 5.44 3.41
C SER A 186 0.90 5.30 4.82
N ALA A 187 1.06 4.14 5.45
CA ALA A 187 0.60 3.88 6.81
C ALA A 187 1.49 4.51 7.89
N ALA A 188 2.77 4.78 7.57
CA ALA A 188 3.71 5.41 8.48
C ALA A 188 3.62 6.94 8.48
N ILE A 189 3.04 7.55 7.42
CA ILE A 189 2.78 8.99 7.31
C ILE A 189 1.62 9.40 8.23
#